data_ea7a735cf2054207b572f792abdb7368
#
_entry.id   ea7a735cf2054207b572f792abdb7368
#
_cell.length_a   1.000
_cell.length_b   1.000
_cell.length_c   1.000
_cell.angle_alpha   90.00
_cell.angle_beta   90.00
_cell.angle_gamma   90.00
#
_symmetry.space_group_name_H-M   'P 1'
#
loop_
_entity.id
_entity.type
_entity.pdbx_description
1 polymer ?
#
loop_
_entity_poly.entity_id
_entity_poly.type
_entity_poly.pdbx_seq_one_letter_code
_entity_poly.pdbx_strand_id
1 'polypeptide(L)'
;MDDDVRERLEPLPPSAKLVYYVLDAEGRFDQTGLAAETRLSTRTVRFAIEKLVDVDLVEEGFCPTDARRSVYEPADPVDAESARGVVPSAVVAED
;
A
#
# COMPACT_ATOMS: atom_id res chain seq x y z
N MET A 1 9.95 -11.73 4.52
CA MET A 1 9.37 -10.44 4.91
C MET A 1 10.35 -9.68 5.77
N ASP A 2 10.54 -8.42 5.46
CA ASP A 2 11.44 -7.56 6.20
C ASP A 2 10.97 -7.37 7.63
N ASP A 3 11.90 -7.21 8.56
CA ASP A 3 11.55 -6.94 9.95
C ASP A 3 10.79 -5.63 10.09
N ASP A 4 11.17 -4.62 9.31
CA ASP A 4 10.50 -3.33 9.33
C ASP A 4 9.04 -3.46 8.89
N VAL A 5 8.80 -4.24 7.86
CA VAL A 5 7.44 -4.50 7.39
C VAL A 5 6.63 -5.22 8.47
N ARG A 6 7.24 -6.22 9.09
CA ARG A 6 6.57 -6.99 10.13
C ARG A 6 6.19 -6.11 11.32
N GLU A 7 7.09 -5.22 11.72
CA GLU A 7 6.83 -4.31 12.82
C GLU A 7 5.68 -3.36 12.51
N ARG A 8 5.61 -2.90 11.28
CA ARG A 8 4.53 -2.00 10.87
C ARG A 8 3.19 -2.72 10.76
N LEU A 9 3.22 -4.02 10.40
CA LEU A 9 2.00 -4.81 10.33
C LEU A 9 1.46 -5.20 11.70
N GLU A 10 2.34 -5.33 12.67
CA GLU A 10 1.99 -5.88 13.98
C GLU A 10 0.77 -5.23 14.61
N PRO A 11 0.67 -3.90 14.70
CA PRO A 11 -0.47 -3.25 15.34
C PRO A 11 -1.72 -3.19 14.48
N LEU A 12 -1.65 -3.62 13.24
CA LEU A 12 -2.78 -3.49 12.32
C LEU A 12 -3.78 -4.62 12.51
N PRO A 13 -5.05 -4.39 12.13
CA PRO A 13 -6.06 -5.44 12.26
C PRO A 13 -5.79 -6.59 11.29
N PRO A 14 -6.38 -7.78 11.56
CA PRO A 14 -6.16 -8.94 10.69
C PRO A 14 -6.52 -8.71 9.22
N SER A 15 -7.55 -7.91 8.95
CA SER A 15 -7.93 -7.62 7.58
C SER A 15 -6.82 -6.91 6.82
N ALA A 16 -6.13 -5.98 7.49
CA ALA A 16 -5.02 -5.28 6.86
C ALA A 16 -3.86 -6.23 6.58
N LYS A 17 -3.58 -7.14 7.50
CA LYS A 17 -2.52 -8.12 7.29
C LYS A 17 -2.84 -9.03 6.10
N LEU A 18 -4.08 -9.47 6.01
CA LEU A 18 -4.49 -10.32 4.90
C LEU A 18 -4.37 -9.60 3.57
N VAL A 19 -4.84 -8.38 3.48
CA VAL A 19 -4.74 -7.58 2.25
C VAL A 19 -3.27 -7.40 1.86
N TYR A 20 -2.42 -7.12 2.83
CA TYR A 20 -1.00 -6.95 2.55
C TYR A 20 -0.39 -8.23 2.00
N TYR A 21 -0.70 -9.38 2.61
CA TYR A 21 -0.14 -10.65 2.14
C TYR A 21 -0.58 -10.97 0.71
N VAL A 22 -1.81 -10.67 0.36
CA VAL A 22 -2.28 -10.88 -1.00
C VAL A 22 -1.55 -9.97 -1.97
N LEU A 23 -1.39 -8.70 -1.62
CA LEU A 23 -0.68 -7.77 -2.47
C LEU A 23 0.79 -8.15 -2.61
N ASP A 24 1.42 -8.58 -1.54
CA ASP A 24 2.82 -8.97 -1.57
C ASP A 24 3.02 -10.19 -2.47
N ALA A 25 2.08 -11.12 -2.47
CA ALA A 25 2.18 -12.32 -3.28
C ALA A 25 1.85 -12.07 -4.76
N GLU A 26 0.85 -11.25 -5.02
CA GLU A 26 0.35 -11.05 -6.37
C GLU A 26 0.85 -9.79 -7.05
N GLY A 27 1.22 -8.81 -6.28
CA GLY A 27 1.84 -7.59 -6.78
C GLY A 27 0.92 -6.40 -6.89
N ARG A 28 -0.24 -6.55 -7.49
CA ARG A 28 -1.07 -5.39 -7.81
C ARG A 28 -2.53 -5.79 -7.95
N PHE A 29 -3.39 -5.01 -7.32
CA PHE A 29 -4.84 -5.23 -7.40
C PHE A 29 -5.60 -3.93 -7.30
N ASP A 30 -6.79 -3.90 -7.90
CA ASP A 30 -7.74 -2.85 -7.55
C ASP A 30 -8.57 -3.33 -6.34
N GLN A 31 -9.43 -2.45 -5.85
CA GLN A 31 -10.24 -2.74 -4.67
C GLN A 31 -11.14 -3.95 -4.88
N THR A 32 -11.76 -4.05 -6.05
CA THR A 32 -12.64 -5.16 -6.37
C THR A 32 -11.88 -6.48 -6.40
N GLY A 33 -10.68 -6.46 -6.99
CA GLY A 33 -9.83 -7.66 -7.03
C GLY A 33 -9.41 -8.11 -5.65
N LEU A 34 -9.06 -7.17 -4.79
CA LEU A 34 -8.70 -7.49 -3.42
C LEU A 34 -9.87 -8.08 -2.65
N ALA A 35 -11.07 -7.54 -2.84
CA ALA A 35 -12.25 -8.07 -2.18
C ALA A 35 -12.51 -9.49 -2.62
N ALA A 36 -12.37 -9.78 -3.90
CA ALA A 36 -12.57 -11.11 -4.43
C ALA A 36 -11.54 -12.11 -3.89
N GLU A 37 -10.27 -11.70 -3.86
CA GLU A 37 -9.19 -12.58 -3.40
C GLU A 37 -9.26 -12.84 -1.90
N THR A 38 -9.58 -11.82 -1.11
CA THR A 38 -9.56 -11.95 0.34
C THR A 38 -10.90 -12.40 0.90
N ARG A 39 -11.94 -12.37 0.09
CA ARG A 39 -13.31 -12.66 0.52
C ARG A 39 -13.83 -11.64 1.52
N LEU A 40 -13.21 -10.49 1.59
CA LEU A 40 -13.67 -9.39 2.44
C LEU A 40 -14.60 -8.49 1.63
N SER A 41 -15.44 -7.74 2.33
CA SER A 41 -16.26 -6.73 1.66
C SER A 41 -15.38 -5.61 1.14
N THR A 42 -15.86 -4.86 0.16
CA THR A 42 -15.11 -3.73 -0.36
C THR A 42 -14.88 -2.68 0.72
N ARG A 43 -15.83 -2.54 1.63
CA ARG A 43 -15.69 -1.63 2.76
C ARG A 43 -14.51 -2.02 3.65
N THR A 44 -14.41 -3.31 3.97
CA THR A 44 -13.31 -3.82 4.80
C THR A 44 -11.97 -3.69 4.07
N VAL A 45 -11.97 -3.96 2.77
CA VAL A 45 -10.76 -3.80 1.96
C VAL A 45 -10.30 -2.35 1.97
N ARG A 46 -11.22 -1.41 1.81
CA ARG A 46 -10.86 0.00 1.84
C ARG A 46 -10.26 0.40 3.18
N PHE A 47 -10.88 -0.07 4.27
CA PHE A 47 -10.37 0.19 5.62
C PHE A 47 -8.96 -0.37 5.76
N ALA A 48 -8.74 -1.60 5.30
CA ALA A 48 -7.44 -2.24 5.38
C ALA A 48 -6.39 -1.47 4.59
N ILE A 49 -6.74 -1.04 3.38
CA ILE A 49 -5.83 -0.28 2.53
C ILE A 49 -5.44 1.03 3.21
N GLU A 50 -6.40 1.73 3.80
CA GLU A 50 -6.10 2.98 4.50
C GLU A 50 -5.08 2.77 5.60
N LYS A 51 -5.23 1.68 6.35
CA LYS A 51 -4.28 1.38 7.41
C LYS A 51 -2.89 1.08 6.87
N LEU A 52 -2.83 0.36 5.75
CA LEU A 52 -1.56 0.01 5.14
C LEU A 52 -0.87 1.22 4.53
N VAL A 53 -1.63 2.11 3.91
CA VAL A 53 -1.07 3.34 3.36
C VAL A 53 -0.53 4.23 4.48
N ASP A 54 -1.23 4.30 5.60
CA ASP A 54 -0.80 5.12 6.73
C ASP A 54 0.57 4.71 7.26
N VAL A 55 0.93 3.43 7.14
CA VAL A 55 2.23 2.95 7.60
C VAL A 55 3.21 2.70 6.46
N ASP A 56 2.90 3.19 5.27
CA ASP A 56 3.75 3.13 4.09
C ASP A 56 4.05 1.72 3.59
N LEU A 57 3.14 0.80 3.80
CA LEU A 57 3.29 -0.57 3.29
C LEU A 57 2.61 -0.79 1.96
N VAL A 58 1.73 0.11 1.57
CA VAL A 58 1.00 0.04 0.30
C VAL A 58 0.92 1.43 -0.29
N GLU A 59 1.01 1.52 -1.60
CA GLU A 59 0.80 2.78 -2.28
C GLU A 59 -0.29 2.64 -3.33
N GLU A 60 -0.96 3.73 -3.59
CA GLU A 60 -2.03 3.81 -4.55
C GLU A 60 -1.51 4.39 -5.86
N GLY A 61 -1.90 3.77 -6.97
CA GLY A 61 -1.58 4.27 -8.29
C GLY A 61 -2.83 4.25 -9.15
N PHE A 62 -2.67 4.59 -10.40
CA PHE A 62 -3.77 4.58 -11.34
C PHE A 62 -3.57 3.50 -12.38
N CYS A 63 -4.68 2.90 -12.80
CA CYS A 63 -4.64 1.93 -13.87
C CYS A 63 -4.24 2.64 -15.18
N PRO A 64 -3.23 2.18 -15.89
CA PRO A 64 -2.81 2.85 -17.14
C PRO A 64 -3.90 2.92 -18.19
N THR A 65 -4.81 1.96 -18.19
CA THR A 65 -5.87 1.90 -19.19
C THR A 65 -7.16 2.57 -18.74
N ASP A 66 -7.28 2.91 -17.46
CA ASP A 66 -8.46 3.58 -16.93
C ASP A 66 -8.06 4.45 -15.75
N ALA A 67 -7.88 5.74 -16.01
CA ALA A 67 -7.41 6.68 -15.00
C ALA A 67 -8.37 6.87 -13.85
N ARG A 68 -9.61 6.44 -13.99
CA ARG A 68 -10.59 6.55 -12.91
C ARG A 68 -10.51 5.39 -11.92
N ARG A 69 -9.71 4.39 -12.23
CA ARG A 69 -9.58 3.19 -11.42
C ARG A 69 -8.27 3.24 -10.64
N SER A 70 -8.36 3.14 -9.34
CA SER A 70 -7.16 3.09 -8.50
C SER A 70 -6.69 1.65 -8.38
N VAL A 71 -5.38 1.47 -8.38
CA VAL A 71 -4.77 0.18 -8.10
C VAL A 71 -3.84 0.34 -6.91
N TYR A 72 -3.59 -0.75 -6.22
CA TYR A 72 -2.77 -0.76 -5.01
C TYR A 72 -1.67 -1.76 -5.16
N GLU A 73 -0.49 -1.43 -4.65
CA GLU A 73 0.64 -2.34 -4.70
C GLU A 73 1.48 -2.19 -3.45
N PRO A 74 2.25 -3.23 -3.09
CA PRO A 74 3.07 -3.13 -1.90
C PRO A 74 4.14 -2.06 -2.09
N ALA A 75 4.47 -1.37 -1.02
CA ALA A 75 5.51 -0.36 -1.02
C ALA A 75 6.54 -0.73 0.03
N ASP A 76 7.79 -0.35 -0.21
CA ASP A 76 8.83 -0.51 0.78
C ASP A 76 8.82 0.74 1.66
N PRO A 77 8.59 0.60 2.97
CA PRO A 77 8.56 1.77 3.85
C PRO A 77 9.83 2.59 3.82
N VAL A 78 10.97 1.93 3.68
CA VAL A 78 12.25 2.63 3.62
C VAL A 78 12.35 3.46 2.35
N ASP A 79 11.97 2.88 1.22
CA ASP A 79 11.97 3.60 -0.04
C ASP A 79 10.98 4.75 -0.04
N ALA A 80 9.80 4.54 0.52
CA ALA A 80 8.79 5.58 0.60
C ALA A 80 9.26 6.75 1.44
N GLU A 81 9.89 6.47 2.55
CA GLU A 81 10.44 7.52 3.40
C GLU A 81 11.57 8.26 2.73
N SER A 82 12.44 7.54 2.04
CA SER A 82 13.53 8.15 1.31
C SER A 82 13.04 9.06 0.20
N ALA A 83 12.04 8.61 -0.52
CA ALA A 83 11.47 9.40 -1.60
C ALA A 83 10.85 10.70 -1.07
N ARG A 84 10.14 10.61 0.03
CA ARG A 84 9.55 11.81 0.62
C ARG A 84 10.61 12.75 1.17
N GLY A 85 11.66 12.19 1.72
CA GLY A 85 12.74 13.00 2.24
C GLY A 85 13.53 13.69 1.15
N VAL A 86 13.72 13.02 0.04
CA VAL A 86 14.47 13.56 -1.06
C VAL A 86 13.78 14.75 -1.71
N VAL A 87 12.49 14.63 -1.89
CA VAL A 87 11.76 15.66 -2.60
C VAL A 87 11.90 17.03 -1.94
N PRO A 88 11.65 17.19 -0.67
CA PRO A 88 11.76 18.50 -0.10
C PRO A 88 13.18 19.02 0.00
N SER A 89 14.13 18.15 0.11
CA SER A 89 15.49 18.61 0.29
C SER A 89 16.22 18.76 -1.01
N ALA A 90 15.98 17.88 -1.90
CA ALA A 90 16.70 17.91 -3.15
C ALA A 90 16.18 18.95 -4.07
N VAL A 91 14.95 19.12 -4.01
CA VAL A 91 14.40 20.03 -4.88
C VAL A 91 14.73 21.37 -4.54
N VAL A 92 14.84 21.42 -3.51
CA VAL A 92 15.18 22.56 -3.18
C VAL A 92 16.35 22.93 -3.26
N ALA A 93 16.42 22.85 -3.63
CA ALA A 93 17.38 22.97 -3.79
C ALA A 93 17.86 23.22 -4.55
N GLU A 94 17.14 23.02 -4.53
CA GLU A 94 17.67 23.14 -4.99
C GLU A 94 17.95 23.73 -5.20
N ASP A 95 17.74 23.90 -5.16
CA ASP A 95 18.12 24.25 -5.44
C ASP A 95 18.59 24.44 -5.47
#